data_5d7029fad7cdbacac739c949bcd37ee1
#
_entry.id   5d7029fad7cdbacac739c949bcd37ee1
#
_cell.length_a   1.000
_cell.length_b   1.000
_cell.length_c   1.000
_cell.angle_alpha   90.00
_cell.angle_beta   90.00
_cell.angle_gamma   90.00
#
_symmetry.space_group_name_H-M   'P 1'
#
loop_
_entity.id
_entity.type
_entity.pdbx_description
1 polymer ?
#
loop_
_entity_poly.entity_id
_entity_poly.type
_entity_poly.pdbx_seq_one_letter_code
_entity_poly.pdbx_strand_id
1 'polypeptide(L)'
;VEEALNLIEKAEKHRADFIEVRLDRLCRDEKLRDITGCTDIPLIATNRPQNCGGKFSGTESERRQVLLNAARSNFEYVDIELDAEGLDSFLKELQQTNVKLIISFHDFQKTPETAALQKVLWEEIAKGAHICKIVTTAKTLMDNLTLLNFLLSSCENAKIVCFAMGPLGKPSRLLSPIFGGFFTIASLEAGGETAPGQITIEELKTAYRILGVI
;
A
#
# COMPACT_ATOMS: atom_id res chain seq x y z
N VAL A 1 11.84 -13.72 -10.48
CA VAL A 1 12.74 -12.53 -10.50
C VAL A 1 12.65 -11.84 -11.85
N GLU A 2 12.90 -12.49 -12.96
CA GLU A 2 12.99 -11.86 -14.28
C GLU A 2 11.71 -11.07 -14.63
N GLU A 3 10.53 -11.61 -14.32
CA GLU A 3 9.26 -10.89 -14.50
C GLU A 3 9.17 -9.65 -13.61
N ALA A 4 9.57 -9.76 -12.33
CA ALA A 4 9.58 -8.64 -11.41
C ALA A 4 10.54 -7.53 -11.87
N LEU A 5 11.75 -7.87 -12.34
CA LEU A 5 12.71 -6.92 -12.89
C LEU A 5 12.15 -6.17 -14.10
N ASN A 6 11.51 -6.89 -15.04
CA ASN A 6 10.86 -6.28 -16.19
C ASN A 6 9.72 -5.31 -15.80
N LEU A 7 8.94 -5.66 -14.76
CA LEU A 7 7.88 -4.78 -14.26
C LEU A 7 8.45 -3.54 -13.55
N ILE A 8 9.58 -3.68 -12.83
CA ILE A 8 10.26 -2.55 -12.21
C ILE A 8 10.78 -1.59 -13.27
N GLU A 9 11.45 -2.09 -14.33
CA GLU A 9 11.91 -1.24 -15.46
C GLU A 9 10.74 -0.48 -16.11
N LYS A 10 9.57 -1.11 -16.26
CA LYS A 10 8.37 -0.42 -16.76
C LYS A 10 7.90 0.66 -15.80
N ALA A 11 7.88 0.39 -14.48
CA ALA A 11 7.50 1.38 -13.47
C ALA A 11 8.43 2.59 -13.48
N GLU A 12 9.74 2.39 -13.67
CA GLU A 12 10.73 3.47 -13.85
C GLU A 12 10.43 4.32 -15.09
N LYS A 13 10.15 3.69 -16.24
CA LYS A 13 9.77 4.40 -17.48
C LYS A 13 8.53 5.26 -17.27
N HIS A 14 7.61 4.78 -16.45
CA HIS A 14 6.43 5.54 -16.03
C HIS A 14 6.70 6.53 -14.88
N ARG A 15 7.94 6.69 -14.41
CA ARG A 15 8.33 7.60 -13.33
C ARG A 15 7.42 7.41 -12.10
N ALA A 16 7.30 6.19 -11.62
CA ALA A 16 6.64 5.88 -10.37
C ALA A 16 7.45 6.45 -9.20
N ASP A 17 6.79 6.99 -8.18
CA ASP A 17 7.46 7.52 -6.98
C ASP A 17 7.80 6.40 -5.99
N PHE A 18 7.05 5.29 -6.03
CA PHE A 18 7.21 4.09 -5.23
C PHE A 18 6.86 2.86 -6.07
N ILE A 19 7.44 1.72 -5.74
CA ILE A 19 7.06 0.44 -6.35
C ILE A 19 6.69 -0.56 -5.25
N GLU A 20 5.44 -1.02 -5.24
CA GLU A 20 4.99 -2.10 -4.36
C GLU A 20 5.32 -3.44 -4.98
N VAL A 21 6.15 -4.24 -4.30
CA VAL A 21 6.50 -5.61 -4.67
C VAL A 21 5.64 -6.58 -3.86
N ARG A 22 4.76 -7.31 -4.54
CA ARG A 22 3.85 -8.30 -3.95
C ARG A 22 4.57 -9.63 -3.75
N LEU A 23 5.20 -9.80 -2.58
CA LEU A 23 5.96 -11.01 -2.23
C LEU A 23 5.07 -12.27 -2.16
N ASP A 24 3.78 -12.11 -1.87
CA ASP A 24 2.79 -13.19 -1.91
C ASP A 24 2.51 -13.73 -3.32
N ARG A 25 3.03 -13.06 -4.37
CA ARG A 25 2.94 -13.47 -5.78
C ARG A 25 4.28 -13.95 -6.34
N LEU A 26 5.37 -13.80 -5.59
CA LEU A 26 6.70 -14.28 -5.98
C LEU A 26 6.90 -15.75 -5.60
N CYS A 27 7.77 -16.44 -6.33
CA CYS A 27 8.23 -17.78 -5.93
C CYS A 27 9.17 -17.68 -4.72
N ARG A 28 9.13 -18.68 -3.81
CA ARG A 28 9.83 -18.65 -2.52
C ARG A 28 11.37 -18.52 -2.61
N ASP A 29 11.98 -18.85 -3.72
CA ASP A 29 13.44 -18.89 -3.92
C ASP A 29 14.00 -17.62 -4.60
N GLU A 30 13.24 -16.54 -4.65
CA GLU A 30 13.68 -15.34 -5.34
C GLU A 30 14.71 -14.54 -4.55
N LYS A 31 15.75 -14.10 -5.25
CA LYS A 31 16.81 -13.28 -4.69
C LYS A 31 16.31 -11.84 -4.53
N LEU A 32 15.79 -11.50 -3.35
CA LEU A 32 15.25 -10.18 -3.05
C LEU A 32 16.27 -9.05 -3.24
N ARG A 33 17.57 -9.36 -3.07
CA ARG A 33 18.66 -8.40 -3.31
C ARG A 33 18.82 -8.04 -4.79
N ASP A 34 18.51 -8.94 -5.70
CA ASP A 34 18.54 -8.63 -7.13
C ASP A 34 17.43 -7.64 -7.49
N ILE A 35 16.26 -7.75 -6.81
CA ILE A 35 15.14 -6.81 -6.94
C ILE A 35 15.52 -5.43 -6.41
N THR A 36 16.10 -5.36 -5.21
CA THR A 36 16.46 -4.06 -4.61
C THR A 36 17.69 -3.41 -5.24
N GLY A 37 18.52 -4.19 -5.94
CA GLY A 37 19.69 -3.68 -6.65
C GLY A 37 19.43 -3.17 -8.07
N CYS A 38 18.20 -3.33 -8.59
CA CYS A 38 17.90 -2.97 -9.98
C CYS A 38 17.28 -1.57 -10.14
N THR A 39 16.94 -0.88 -9.05
CA THR A 39 16.30 0.44 -9.08
C THR A 39 16.67 1.29 -7.88
N ASP A 40 16.70 2.61 -8.06
CA ASP A 40 16.81 3.60 -7.00
C ASP A 40 15.43 4.07 -6.48
N ILE A 41 14.34 3.62 -7.10
CA ILE A 41 12.98 3.94 -6.64
C ILE A 41 12.70 3.20 -5.33
N PRO A 42 12.15 3.87 -4.30
CA PRO A 42 11.81 3.24 -3.03
C PRO A 42 10.87 2.04 -3.21
N LEU A 43 11.29 0.87 -2.73
CA LEU A 43 10.52 -0.37 -2.82
C LEU A 43 9.74 -0.63 -1.54
N ILE A 44 8.47 -1.02 -1.71
CA ILE A 44 7.57 -1.45 -0.64
C ILE A 44 7.42 -2.97 -0.73
N ALA A 45 7.81 -3.68 0.32
CA ALA A 45 7.59 -5.12 0.43
C ALA A 45 6.22 -5.39 1.06
N THR A 46 5.33 -6.03 0.30
CA THR A 46 4.01 -6.45 0.77
C THR A 46 3.85 -7.95 0.61
N ASN A 47 3.61 -8.66 1.73
CA ASN A 47 3.31 -10.10 1.73
C ASN A 47 1.89 -10.31 2.27
N ARG A 48 0.88 -10.12 1.41
CA ARG A 48 -0.53 -10.07 1.78
C ARG A 48 -1.12 -11.47 1.98
N PRO A 49 -1.71 -11.79 3.16
CA PRO A 49 -2.36 -13.07 3.40
C PRO A 49 -3.70 -13.17 2.66
N GLN A 50 -4.20 -14.40 2.48
CA GLN A 50 -5.42 -14.66 1.72
C GLN A 50 -6.67 -13.98 2.31
N ASN A 51 -6.80 -13.95 3.63
CA ASN A 51 -7.91 -13.28 4.32
C ASN A 51 -7.92 -11.76 4.14
N CYS A 52 -6.78 -11.18 3.71
CA CYS A 52 -6.63 -9.76 3.37
C CYS A 52 -6.47 -9.52 1.85
N GLY A 53 -7.02 -10.41 1.02
CA GLY A 53 -7.05 -10.26 -0.44
C GLY A 53 -5.72 -10.57 -1.14
N GLY A 54 -4.78 -11.20 -0.45
CA GLY A 54 -3.50 -11.65 -1.01
C GLY A 54 -3.51 -13.10 -1.48
N LYS A 55 -2.33 -13.63 -1.79
CA LYS A 55 -2.11 -15.02 -2.21
C LYS A 55 -1.27 -15.84 -1.22
N PHE A 56 -0.74 -15.22 -0.17
CA PHE A 56 0.07 -15.95 0.80
C PHE A 56 -0.79 -16.93 1.60
N SER A 57 -0.42 -18.21 1.58
CA SER A 57 -1.15 -19.32 2.20
C SER A 57 -0.38 -20.04 3.32
N GLY A 58 0.79 -19.52 3.69
CA GLY A 58 1.59 -20.06 4.80
C GLY A 58 1.11 -19.58 6.17
N THR A 59 1.83 -19.99 7.21
CA THR A 59 1.61 -19.55 8.58
C THR A 59 2.01 -18.08 8.76
N GLU A 60 1.49 -17.42 9.80
CA GLU A 60 1.87 -16.03 10.11
C GLU A 60 3.37 -15.91 10.43
N SER A 61 3.97 -16.93 11.05
CA SER A 61 5.42 -16.97 11.30
C SER A 61 6.23 -16.99 9.99
N GLU A 62 5.81 -17.79 9.01
CA GLU A 62 6.46 -17.81 7.69
C GLU A 62 6.27 -16.48 6.96
N ARG A 63 5.07 -15.87 7.05
CA ARG A 63 4.76 -14.58 6.44
C ARG A 63 5.69 -13.48 6.97
N ARG A 64 5.88 -13.42 8.29
CA ARG A 64 6.79 -12.48 8.94
C ARG A 64 8.24 -12.71 8.56
N GLN A 65 8.66 -13.96 8.45
CA GLN A 65 10.03 -14.29 8.03
C GLN A 65 10.30 -13.76 6.61
N VAL A 66 9.32 -13.85 5.69
CA VAL A 66 9.44 -13.28 4.34
C VAL A 66 9.59 -11.75 4.41
N LEU A 67 8.77 -11.06 5.21
CA LEU A 67 8.86 -9.61 5.38
C LEU A 67 10.17 -9.17 6.06
N LEU A 68 10.65 -9.94 7.05
CA LEU A 68 11.93 -9.67 7.70
C LEU A 68 13.12 -9.88 6.73
N ASN A 69 13.04 -10.87 5.87
CA ASN A 69 14.04 -11.09 4.81
C ASN A 69 14.04 -9.93 3.81
N ALA A 70 12.88 -9.39 3.46
CA ALA A 70 12.78 -8.19 2.62
C ALA A 70 13.40 -6.97 3.30
N ALA A 71 13.10 -6.74 4.59
CA ALA A 71 13.71 -5.67 5.37
C ALA A 71 15.25 -5.75 5.40
N ARG A 72 15.81 -6.97 5.51
CA ARG A 72 17.25 -7.25 5.47
C ARG A 72 17.86 -7.21 4.07
N SER A 73 17.02 -7.17 3.05
CA SER A 73 17.40 -7.12 1.63
C SER A 73 17.27 -5.72 1.04
N ASN A 74 17.28 -4.67 1.86
CA ASN A 74 17.25 -3.26 1.49
C ASN A 74 15.94 -2.78 0.84
N PHE A 75 14.80 -3.41 1.12
CA PHE A 75 13.52 -2.76 0.88
C PHE A 75 13.39 -1.54 1.79
N GLU A 76 12.92 -0.42 1.26
CA GLU A 76 12.79 0.80 2.05
C GLU A 76 11.57 0.73 2.99
N TYR A 77 10.49 0.09 2.55
CA TYR A 77 9.26 -0.07 3.32
C TYR A 77 8.81 -1.53 3.41
N VAL A 78 8.21 -1.87 4.54
CA VAL A 78 7.43 -3.10 4.75
C VAL A 78 6.00 -2.71 5.07
N ASP A 79 5.03 -3.29 4.35
CA ASP A 79 3.59 -3.16 4.61
C ASP A 79 3.13 -4.35 5.46
N ILE A 80 2.58 -4.06 6.64
CA ILE A 80 2.03 -5.04 7.58
C ILE A 80 0.65 -4.60 8.07
N GLU A 81 -0.28 -5.53 8.19
CA GLU A 81 -1.63 -5.26 8.65
C GLU A 81 -1.65 -4.87 10.12
N LEU A 82 -2.51 -3.90 10.46
CA LEU A 82 -2.72 -3.44 11.83
C LEU A 82 -3.22 -4.56 12.77
N ASP A 83 -4.02 -5.47 12.24
CA ASP A 83 -4.60 -6.61 12.94
C ASP A 83 -3.78 -7.91 12.80
N ALA A 84 -2.53 -7.83 12.31
CA ALA A 84 -1.66 -9.00 12.19
C ALA A 84 -1.42 -9.64 13.57
N GLU A 85 -1.56 -10.96 13.65
CA GLU A 85 -1.33 -11.72 14.88
C GLU A 85 0.08 -11.45 15.41
N GLY A 86 0.22 -11.06 16.69
CA GLY A 86 1.50 -10.75 17.36
C GLY A 86 2.28 -9.59 16.72
N LEU A 87 1.60 -8.61 16.14
CA LEU A 87 2.19 -7.43 15.50
C LEU A 87 3.27 -6.78 16.37
N ASP A 88 3.00 -6.56 17.68
CA ASP A 88 3.94 -5.87 18.57
C ASP A 88 5.30 -6.58 18.70
N SER A 89 5.32 -7.89 18.68
CA SER A 89 6.58 -8.65 18.70
C SER A 89 7.34 -8.49 17.39
N PHE A 90 6.61 -8.53 16.27
CA PHE A 90 7.20 -8.39 14.95
C PHE A 90 7.74 -6.97 14.68
N LEU A 91 7.04 -5.94 15.15
CA LEU A 91 7.53 -4.56 15.05
C LEU A 91 8.87 -4.38 15.77
N LYS A 92 9.07 -5.02 16.94
CA LYS A 92 10.38 -5.01 17.64
C LYS A 92 11.50 -5.68 16.84
N GLU A 93 11.18 -6.72 16.07
CA GLU A 93 12.17 -7.36 15.18
C GLU A 93 12.51 -6.45 13.99
N LEU A 94 11.51 -5.80 13.38
CA LEU A 94 11.70 -4.86 12.28
C LEU A 94 12.47 -3.60 12.72
N GLN A 95 12.32 -3.15 13.95
CA GLN A 95 13.10 -2.03 14.52
C GLN A 95 14.61 -2.29 14.59
N GLN A 96 15.05 -3.55 14.51
CA GLN A 96 16.46 -3.91 14.41
C GLN A 96 17.02 -3.77 12.99
N THR A 97 16.18 -3.41 12.04
CA THR A 97 16.53 -3.10 10.66
C THR A 97 16.32 -1.61 10.38
N ASN A 98 16.76 -1.13 9.22
CA ASN A 98 16.54 0.27 8.81
C ASN A 98 15.25 0.47 8.03
N VAL A 99 14.37 -0.55 7.97
CA VAL A 99 13.14 -0.50 7.19
C VAL A 99 12.12 0.46 7.79
N LYS A 100 11.43 1.20 6.95
CA LYS A 100 10.30 2.04 7.34
C LYS A 100 9.00 1.21 7.30
N LEU A 101 8.06 1.54 8.18
CA LEU A 101 6.82 0.79 8.36
C LEU A 101 5.66 1.47 7.65
N ILE A 102 4.95 0.71 6.83
CA ILE A 102 3.58 1.01 6.43
C ILE A 102 2.69 0.09 7.27
N ILE A 103 1.88 0.65 8.14
CA ILE A 103 0.88 -0.13 8.86
C ILE A 103 -0.44 0.07 8.15
N SER A 104 -1.12 -1.04 7.80
CA SER A 104 -2.25 -0.99 6.91
C SER A 104 -3.51 -1.60 7.52
N PHE A 105 -4.62 -0.89 7.35
CA PHE A 105 -5.97 -1.35 7.64
C PHE A 105 -6.77 -1.53 6.36
N HIS A 106 -7.53 -2.63 6.26
CA HIS A 106 -8.39 -2.92 5.12
C HIS A 106 -9.79 -3.30 5.57
N ASP A 107 -10.81 -2.55 5.12
CA ASP A 107 -12.21 -2.96 5.26
C ASP A 107 -12.76 -3.38 3.90
N PHE A 108 -12.93 -4.69 3.71
CA PHE A 108 -13.43 -5.28 2.47
C PHE A 108 -14.96 -5.20 2.34
N GLN A 109 -15.66 -4.74 3.37
CA GLN A 109 -17.11 -4.74 3.41
C GLN A 109 -17.71 -3.36 3.19
N LYS A 110 -17.12 -2.30 3.73
CA LYS A 110 -17.68 -0.94 3.73
C LYS A 110 -16.62 0.13 3.92
N THR A 111 -17.04 1.39 3.85
CA THR A 111 -16.29 2.54 4.36
C THR A 111 -16.86 2.90 5.73
N PRO A 112 -16.08 2.80 6.81
CA PRO A 112 -16.50 3.22 8.16
C PRO A 112 -16.77 4.72 8.25
N GLU A 113 -17.46 5.13 9.31
CA GLU A 113 -17.64 6.53 9.67
C GLU A 113 -16.30 7.19 10.05
N THR A 114 -16.20 8.51 9.88
CA THR A 114 -14.97 9.30 10.13
C THR A 114 -14.38 9.04 11.52
N ALA A 115 -15.20 8.91 12.56
CA ALA A 115 -14.70 8.63 13.91
C ALA A 115 -13.99 7.27 14.04
N ALA A 116 -14.47 6.25 13.32
CA ALA A 116 -13.81 4.95 13.29
C ALA A 116 -12.51 4.98 12.46
N LEU A 117 -12.50 5.71 11.33
CA LEU A 117 -11.28 5.95 10.55
C LEU A 117 -10.22 6.68 11.38
N GLN A 118 -10.63 7.67 12.17
CA GLN A 118 -9.74 8.40 13.06
C GLN A 118 -9.12 7.50 14.14
N LYS A 119 -9.92 6.57 14.70
CA LYS A 119 -9.41 5.59 15.67
C LYS A 119 -8.36 4.68 15.02
N VAL A 120 -8.62 4.16 13.82
CA VAL A 120 -7.64 3.36 13.07
C VAL A 120 -6.34 4.14 12.84
N LEU A 121 -6.43 5.39 12.39
CA LEU A 121 -5.25 6.24 12.19
C LEU A 121 -4.41 6.38 13.46
N TRP A 122 -5.05 6.64 14.61
CA TRP A 122 -4.32 6.76 15.87
C TRP A 122 -3.69 5.45 16.33
N GLU A 123 -4.34 4.31 16.05
CA GLU A 123 -3.77 3.00 16.32
C GLU A 123 -2.53 2.74 15.44
N GLU A 124 -2.57 3.05 14.13
CA GLU A 124 -1.43 2.93 13.23
C GLU A 124 -0.26 3.83 13.66
N ILE A 125 -0.54 5.09 14.02
CA ILE A 125 0.47 6.03 14.56
C ILE A 125 1.08 5.49 15.85
N ALA A 126 0.26 5.00 16.78
CA ALA A 126 0.72 4.44 18.06
C ALA A 126 1.61 3.21 17.90
N LYS A 127 1.44 2.44 16.81
CA LYS A 127 2.32 1.33 16.42
C LYS A 127 3.61 1.77 15.74
N GLY A 128 3.81 3.06 15.52
CA GLY A 128 5.03 3.62 14.92
C GLY A 128 5.03 3.59 13.39
N ALA A 129 3.86 3.65 12.75
CA ALA A 129 3.75 3.75 11.30
C ALA A 129 4.50 4.98 10.78
N HIS A 130 5.37 4.80 9.79
CA HIS A 130 5.95 5.89 9.00
C HIS A 130 4.97 6.38 7.94
N ILE A 131 4.12 5.46 7.46
CA ILE A 131 2.98 5.72 6.59
C ILE A 131 1.79 4.92 7.12
N CYS A 132 0.68 5.61 7.37
CA CYS A 132 -0.60 5.01 7.73
C CYS A 132 -1.38 4.69 6.46
N LYS A 133 -1.88 3.44 6.31
CA LYS A 133 -2.57 3.01 5.09
C LYS A 133 -3.96 2.49 5.41
N ILE A 134 -4.97 3.26 5.07
CA ILE A 134 -6.38 2.96 5.33
C ILE A 134 -7.09 2.73 4.00
N VAL A 135 -7.46 1.49 3.70
CA VAL A 135 -8.13 1.11 2.46
C VAL A 135 -9.48 0.48 2.78
N THR A 136 -10.55 1.06 2.26
CA THR A 136 -11.92 0.62 2.54
C THR A 136 -12.63 0.16 1.27
N THR A 137 -13.91 -0.17 1.34
CA THR A 137 -14.72 -0.53 0.15
C THR A 137 -15.87 0.45 -0.01
N ALA A 138 -15.93 1.13 -1.17
CA ALA A 138 -17.05 2.01 -1.47
C ALA A 138 -18.29 1.20 -1.84
N LYS A 139 -19.39 1.42 -1.13
CA LYS A 139 -20.74 0.92 -1.45
C LYS A 139 -21.58 1.99 -2.12
N THR A 140 -21.25 3.25 -1.90
CA THR A 140 -21.88 4.42 -2.50
C THR A 140 -20.81 5.43 -2.95
N LEU A 141 -21.18 6.38 -3.79
CA LEU A 141 -20.29 7.47 -4.16
C LEU A 141 -19.98 8.40 -2.98
N MET A 142 -20.87 8.47 -1.98
CA MET A 142 -20.67 9.27 -0.77
C MET A 142 -19.49 8.77 0.08
N ASP A 143 -19.16 7.48 0.02
CA ASP A 143 -18.03 6.91 0.75
C ASP A 143 -16.71 7.58 0.36
N ASN A 144 -16.57 8.00 -0.90
CA ASN A 144 -15.40 8.75 -1.35
C ASN A 144 -15.28 10.11 -0.65
N LEU A 145 -16.40 10.83 -0.46
CA LEU A 145 -16.38 12.11 0.24
C LEU A 145 -16.02 11.92 1.72
N THR A 146 -16.50 10.86 2.35
CA THR A 146 -16.10 10.49 3.73
C THR A 146 -14.59 10.36 3.84
N LEU A 147 -13.94 9.63 2.91
CA LEU A 147 -12.48 9.42 2.92
C LEU A 147 -11.70 10.71 2.59
N LEU A 148 -12.15 11.49 1.60
CA LEU A 148 -11.49 12.73 1.22
C LEU A 148 -11.58 13.79 2.34
N ASN A 149 -12.73 13.91 3.00
CA ASN A 149 -12.88 14.79 4.17
C ASN A 149 -12.04 14.32 5.36
N PHE A 150 -11.97 13.00 5.59
CA PHE A 150 -11.07 12.41 6.59
C PHE A 150 -9.61 12.77 6.30
N LEU A 151 -9.15 12.63 5.05
CA LEU A 151 -7.79 13.03 4.64
C LEU A 151 -7.51 14.49 4.93
N LEU A 152 -8.37 15.41 4.47
CA LEU A 152 -8.20 16.85 4.70
C LEU A 152 -8.07 17.21 6.17
N SER A 153 -8.79 16.52 7.05
CA SER A 153 -8.75 16.77 8.50
C SER A 153 -7.57 16.11 9.21
N SER A 154 -6.86 15.20 8.56
CA SER A 154 -5.89 14.31 9.23
C SER A 154 -4.47 14.34 8.63
N CYS A 155 -4.30 14.86 7.39
CA CYS A 155 -3.02 14.79 6.67
C CYS A 155 -1.86 15.54 7.33
N GLU A 156 -2.13 16.49 8.21
CA GLU A 156 -1.08 17.18 8.97
C GLU A 156 -0.51 16.33 10.11
N ASN A 157 -1.22 15.28 10.55
CA ASN A 157 -0.83 14.44 11.67
C ASN A 157 0.14 13.31 11.28
N ALA A 158 0.04 12.81 10.04
CA ALA A 158 0.83 11.68 9.54
C ALA A 158 0.84 11.64 8.00
N LYS A 159 1.75 10.86 7.42
CA LYS A 159 1.67 10.47 6.01
C LYS A 159 0.59 9.41 5.86
N ILE A 160 -0.49 9.74 5.17
CA ILE A 160 -1.68 8.89 5.07
C ILE A 160 -1.90 8.45 3.62
N VAL A 161 -2.05 7.16 3.38
CA VAL A 161 -2.57 6.57 2.15
C VAL A 161 -4.00 6.15 2.43
N CYS A 162 -4.98 6.80 1.82
CA CYS A 162 -6.38 6.54 2.10
C CYS A 162 -7.23 6.64 0.85
N PHE A 163 -7.92 5.55 0.50
CA PHE A 163 -8.87 5.49 -0.62
C PHE A 163 -9.77 4.26 -0.50
N ALA A 164 -10.83 4.21 -1.30
CA ALA A 164 -11.71 3.04 -1.36
C ALA A 164 -11.36 2.10 -2.53
N MET A 165 -11.64 0.81 -2.31
CA MET A 165 -11.68 -0.24 -3.33
C MET A 165 -13.05 -0.31 -4.01
N GLY A 166 -13.09 -1.08 -5.09
CA GLY A 166 -14.28 -1.31 -5.90
C GLY A 166 -14.52 -0.26 -6.96
N PRO A 167 -15.45 -0.52 -7.89
CA PRO A 167 -15.74 0.40 -9.01
C PRO A 167 -16.17 1.79 -8.55
N LEU A 168 -16.93 1.87 -7.46
CA LEU A 168 -17.40 3.12 -6.88
C LEU A 168 -16.31 3.86 -6.08
N GLY A 169 -15.17 3.19 -5.75
CA GLY A 169 -14.06 3.79 -5.01
C GLY A 169 -13.04 4.54 -5.88
N LYS A 170 -13.15 4.45 -7.21
CA LYS A 170 -12.21 5.11 -8.14
C LYS A 170 -12.05 6.62 -7.87
N PRO A 171 -13.12 7.40 -7.54
CA PRO A 171 -12.95 8.82 -7.24
C PRO A 171 -12.00 9.11 -6.08
N SER A 172 -12.13 8.42 -4.95
CA SER A 172 -11.21 8.63 -3.83
C SER A 172 -9.78 8.18 -4.15
N ARG A 173 -9.61 7.09 -4.90
CA ARG A 173 -8.30 6.63 -5.35
C ARG A 173 -7.60 7.68 -6.23
N LEU A 174 -8.33 8.29 -7.16
CA LEU A 174 -7.80 9.35 -8.02
C LEU A 174 -7.50 10.63 -7.23
N LEU A 175 -8.42 11.06 -6.37
CA LEU A 175 -8.37 12.36 -5.73
C LEU A 175 -7.58 12.37 -4.42
N SER A 176 -7.34 11.22 -3.80
CA SER A 176 -6.63 11.12 -2.51
C SER A 176 -5.33 11.93 -2.45
N PRO A 177 -4.38 11.85 -3.43
CA PRO A 177 -3.16 12.66 -3.36
C PRO A 177 -3.42 14.17 -3.45
N ILE A 178 -4.49 14.60 -4.12
CA ILE A 178 -4.86 16.01 -4.23
C ILE A 178 -5.41 16.54 -2.90
N PHE A 179 -6.05 15.66 -2.12
CA PHE A 179 -6.68 15.98 -0.84
C PHE A 179 -5.80 15.66 0.38
N GLY A 180 -4.47 15.59 0.20
CA GLY A 180 -3.50 15.42 1.27
C GLY A 180 -3.06 13.98 1.51
N GLY A 181 -3.51 13.02 0.69
CA GLY A 181 -3.00 11.64 0.70
C GLY A 181 -1.54 11.59 0.22
N PHE A 182 -0.71 10.79 0.88
CA PHE A 182 0.72 10.74 0.61
C PHE A 182 1.05 10.16 -0.78
N PHE A 183 0.36 9.08 -1.17
CA PHE A 183 0.34 8.53 -2.53
C PHE A 183 -0.94 7.73 -2.78
N THR A 184 -1.17 7.33 -4.03
CA THR A 184 -2.18 6.34 -4.42
C THR A 184 -1.52 5.17 -5.12
N ILE A 185 -2.24 4.04 -5.27
CA ILE A 185 -1.72 2.81 -5.89
C ILE A 185 -2.39 2.62 -7.25
N ALA A 186 -1.60 2.60 -8.30
CA ALA A 186 -2.01 2.31 -9.67
C ALA A 186 -1.45 0.95 -10.14
N SER A 187 -2.08 0.33 -11.13
CA SER A 187 -1.49 -0.79 -11.86
C SER A 187 -0.58 -0.29 -12.98
N LEU A 188 0.41 -1.09 -13.37
CA LEU A 188 1.26 -0.76 -14.52
C LEU A 188 0.48 -0.85 -15.84
N GLU A 189 -0.34 -1.90 -15.96
CA GLU A 189 -1.09 -2.23 -17.17
C GLU A 189 -2.52 -2.65 -16.81
N ALA A 190 -3.44 -2.52 -17.74
CA ALA A 190 -4.77 -3.08 -17.62
C ALA A 190 -4.67 -4.62 -17.54
N GLY A 191 -5.40 -5.21 -16.60
CA GLY A 191 -5.32 -6.64 -16.28
C GLY A 191 -4.23 -7.00 -15.27
N GLY A 192 -3.35 -6.06 -14.89
CA GLY A 192 -2.35 -6.21 -13.83
C GLY A 192 -2.81 -5.76 -12.44
N GLU A 193 -4.10 -5.47 -12.27
CA GLU A 193 -4.63 -4.94 -11.02
C GLU A 193 -4.46 -5.96 -9.86
N THR A 194 -4.03 -5.43 -8.72
CA THR A 194 -3.88 -6.21 -7.48
C THR A 194 -5.07 -6.05 -6.53
N ALA A 195 -5.94 -5.09 -6.81
CA ALA A 195 -7.17 -4.81 -6.05
C ALA A 195 -8.28 -4.26 -6.96
N PRO A 196 -9.56 -4.53 -6.66
CA PRO A 196 -10.68 -4.01 -7.43
C PRO A 196 -10.69 -2.48 -7.48
N GLY A 197 -10.95 -1.92 -8.68
CA GLY A 197 -11.05 -0.48 -8.90
C GLY A 197 -9.70 0.23 -9.04
N GLN A 198 -8.59 -0.47 -9.17
CA GLN A 198 -7.34 0.14 -9.62
C GLN A 198 -7.49 0.72 -11.02
N ILE A 199 -6.75 1.79 -11.25
CA ILE A 199 -6.55 2.43 -12.56
C ILE A 199 -5.08 2.29 -12.94
N THR A 200 -4.77 2.34 -14.21
CA THR A 200 -3.37 2.28 -14.66
C THR A 200 -2.63 3.58 -14.34
N ILE A 201 -1.31 3.51 -14.25
CA ILE A 201 -0.48 4.69 -14.01
C ILE A 201 -0.62 5.73 -15.15
N GLU A 202 -0.87 5.29 -16.39
CA GLU A 202 -1.13 6.19 -17.52
C GLU A 202 -2.48 6.91 -17.42
N GLU A 203 -3.54 6.18 -17.06
CA GLU A 203 -4.85 6.76 -16.81
C GLU A 203 -4.80 7.78 -15.68
N LEU A 204 -4.09 7.44 -14.57
CA LEU A 204 -3.88 8.32 -13.43
C LEU A 204 -3.18 9.62 -13.86
N LYS A 205 -2.06 9.52 -14.58
CA LYS A 205 -1.32 10.68 -15.07
C LYS A 205 -2.13 11.52 -16.07
N THR A 206 -2.91 10.87 -16.92
CA THR A 206 -3.78 11.56 -17.85
C THR A 206 -4.84 12.38 -17.10
N ALA A 207 -5.48 11.78 -16.09
CA ALA A 207 -6.43 12.48 -15.24
C ALA A 207 -5.77 13.67 -14.51
N TYR A 208 -4.58 13.51 -13.98
CA TYR A 208 -3.85 14.60 -13.29
C TYR A 208 -3.46 15.74 -14.22
N ARG A 209 -3.09 15.46 -15.48
CA ARG A 209 -2.89 16.53 -16.49
C ARG A 209 -4.19 17.29 -16.77
N ILE A 210 -5.31 16.58 -16.92
CA ILE A 210 -6.62 17.21 -17.14
C ILE A 210 -7.01 18.09 -15.95
N LEU A 211 -6.71 17.66 -14.74
CA LEU A 211 -6.97 18.40 -13.50
C LEU A 211 -5.96 19.54 -13.23
N GLY A 212 -4.89 19.64 -14.03
CA GLY A 212 -3.84 20.64 -13.85
C GLY A 212 -2.97 20.42 -12.60
N VAL A 213 -2.81 19.18 -12.17
CA VAL A 213 -2.01 18.81 -10.99
C VAL A 213 -0.56 18.53 -11.37
N ILE A 214 -0.30 18.04 -12.58
CA ILE A 214 1.03 17.79 -13.18
C ILE A 214 1.09 18.30 -14.61
#